data_30f4b89b8ec99331eaf6894ee469e060
#
_entry.id   30f4b89b8ec99331eaf6894ee469e060
#
_cell.length_a   1.000
_cell.length_b   1.000
_cell.length_c   1.000
_cell.angle_alpha   90.00
_cell.angle_beta   90.00
_cell.angle_gamma   90.00
#
_symmetry.space_group_name_H-M   'P 1'
#
loop_
_entity.id
_entity.type
_entity.pdbx_description
1 polymer ?
#
loop_
_entity_poly.entity_id
_entity_poly.type
_entity_poly.pdbx_seq_one_letter_code
_entity_poly.pdbx_strand_id
1 'polypeptide(L)'
;VFSTVVGTTAQSGGEADVEAQSAAASELDATFTTTDDGMLETTWTGPSSGITQPVDVITPTGYSSTDGKTYGVIELLHGYPGGPDGILQGLGIQAELDKAIAAGIIPPAIVVAPGLNVDEEAHDCADIEGRPAVYTWVSHDVPEMIRHNFPNTTSNRDGWMIGGFSAGAYCAIWTALRTPETYGA
;
A
#
# COMPACT_ATOMS: atom_id res chain seq x y z
N VAL A 1 65.31 -4.91 -10.42
CA VAL A 1 64.32 -5.59 -9.59
C VAL A 1 63.19 -4.58 -9.34
N PHE A 2 62.10 -4.67 -10.11
CA PHE A 2 60.88 -3.88 -9.92
C PHE A 2 59.87 -4.72 -9.12
N SER A 3 59.54 -4.26 -7.93
CA SER A 3 58.49 -4.86 -7.09
C SER A 3 57.17 -4.15 -7.41
N THR A 4 56.25 -4.87 -7.98
CA THR A 4 54.87 -4.37 -8.27
C THR A 4 54.04 -4.58 -6.99
N VAL A 5 53.63 -3.48 -6.33
CA VAL A 5 52.65 -3.52 -5.29
C VAL A 5 51.27 -3.50 -5.91
N VAL A 6 50.57 -4.63 -5.87
CA VAL A 6 49.15 -4.72 -6.23
C VAL A 6 48.34 -4.20 -5.02
N GLY A 7 47.81 -3.00 -5.17
CA GLY A 7 46.86 -2.46 -4.23
C GLY A 7 45.50 -3.13 -4.41
N THR A 8 45.09 -3.88 -3.41
CA THR A 8 43.71 -4.35 -3.24
C THR A 8 42.85 -3.16 -2.79
N THR A 9 42.07 -2.59 -3.71
CA THR A 9 40.98 -1.68 -3.33
C THR A 9 39.86 -2.51 -2.76
N ALA A 10 39.59 -2.31 -1.47
CA ALA A 10 38.51 -2.96 -0.75
C ALA A 10 37.15 -2.55 -1.32
N GLN A 11 36.36 -3.56 -1.68
CA GLN A 11 34.94 -3.45 -2.01
C GLN A 11 34.12 -3.31 -0.72
N SER A 12 34.08 -2.14 -0.12
CA SER A 12 33.29 -1.86 1.08
C SER A 12 31.91 -1.23 0.78
N GLY A 13 31.63 -0.91 -0.47
CA GLY A 13 30.33 -0.31 -0.86
C GLY A 13 29.20 -1.32 -0.99
N GLY A 14 29.48 -2.53 -1.48
CA GLY A 14 28.44 -3.51 -1.81
C GLY A 14 27.76 -4.15 -0.60
N GLU A 15 28.47 -4.37 0.49
CA GLU A 15 27.88 -4.99 1.70
C GLU A 15 26.97 -4.00 2.45
N ALA A 16 27.37 -2.73 2.56
CA ALA A 16 26.56 -1.70 3.20
C ALA A 16 25.26 -1.41 2.40
N ASP A 17 25.35 -1.43 1.07
CA ASP A 17 24.17 -1.24 0.21
C ASP A 17 23.20 -2.44 0.30
N VAL A 18 23.69 -3.66 0.40
CA VAL A 18 22.86 -4.87 0.59
C VAL A 18 22.20 -4.90 1.97
N GLU A 19 22.94 -4.53 3.02
CA GLU A 19 22.38 -4.43 4.38
C GLU A 19 21.31 -3.33 4.46
N ALA A 20 21.53 -2.16 3.85
CA ALA A 20 20.55 -1.08 3.81
C ALA A 20 19.28 -1.46 3.04
N GLN A 21 19.40 -2.14 1.90
CA GLN A 21 18.27 -2.64 1.12
C GLN A 21 17.50 -3.74 1.87
N SER A 22 18.20 -4.64 2.58
CA SER A 22 17.57 -5.67 3.39
C SER A 22 16.84 -5.08 4.60
N ALA A 23 17.39 -4.05 5.25
CA ALA A 23 16.74 -3.35 6.35
C ALA A 23 15.50 -2.59 5.87
N ALA A 24 15.59 -1.86 4.76
CA ALA A 24 14.46 -1.16 4.16
C ALA A 24 13.34 -2.12 3.73
N ALA A 25 13.68 -3.28 3.16
CA ALA A 25 12.71 -4.32 2.83
C ALA A 25 12.00 -4.86 4.08
N SER A 26 12.70 -5.05 5.20
CA SER A 26 12.10 -5.54 6.44
C SER A 26 11.14 -4.54 7.09
N GLU A 27 11.29 -3.24 6.83
CA GLU A 27 10.36 -2.21 7.32
C GLU A 27 9.01 -2.24 6.57
N LEU A 28 8.97 -2.84 5.38
CA LEU A 28 7.75 -3.03 4.59
C LEU A 28 7.01 -4.32 4.94
N ASP A 29 7.62 -5.22 5.74
CA ASP A 29 6.95 -6.45 6.17
C ASP A 29 5.73 -6.12 7.03
N ALA A 30 4.58 -6.69 6.66
CA ALA A 30 3.35 -6.59 7.42
C ALA A 30 2.82 -7.98 7.78
N THR A 31 2.42 -8.15 9.04
CA THR A 31 1.78 -9.40 9.49
C THR A 31 0.29 -9.23 9.46
N PHE A 32 -0.38 -9.96 8.58
CA PHE A 32 -1.83 -9.92 8.44
C PHE A 32 -2.50 -11.02 9.26
N THR A 33 -3.61 -10.66 9.89
CA THR A 33 -4.57 -11.59 10.50
C THR A 33 -5.77 -11.72 9.59
N THR A 34 -6.25 -12.94 9.37
CA THR A 34 -7.46 -13.16 8.57
C THR A 34 -8.68 -13.16 9.49
N THR A 35 -9.66 -12.35 9.18
CA THR A 35 -10.96 -12.29 9.87
C THR A 35 -11.86 -13.46 9.47
N ASP A 36 -12.97 -13.67 10.19
CA ASP A 36 -13.92 -14.75 9.91
C ASP A 36 -14.58 -14.64 8.52
N ASP A 37 -14.69 -13.42 7.98
CA ASP A 37 -15.22 -13.13 6.64
C ASP A 37 -14.13 -13.07 5.54
N GLY A 38 -12.88 -13.39 5.90
CA GLY A 38 -11.76 -13.54 4.96
C GLY A 38 -10.99 -12.26 4.64
N MET A 39 -11.33 -11.15 5.26
CA MET A 39 -10.56 -9.91 5.14
C MET A 39 -9.21 -10.05 5.87
N LEU A 40 -8.18 -9.44 5.35
CA LEU A 40 -6.85 -9.39 5.95
C LEU A 40 -6.69 -8.06 6.68
N GLU A 41 -6.33 -8.12 7.95
CA GLU A 41 -6.14 -6.94 8.81
C GLU A 41 -4.71 -6.88 9.33
N THR A 42 -4.15 -5.68 9.37
CA THR A 42 -2.89 -5.39 10.06
C THR A 42 -2.92 -4.00 10.68
N THR A 43 -2.15 -3.80 11.76
CA THR A 43 -1.76 -2.47 12.21
C THR A 43 -0.29 -2.31 11.89
N TRP A 44 0.03 -1.35 11.05
CA TRP A 44 1.38 -1.20 10.50
C TRP A 44 1.86 0.24 10.59
N THR A 45 3.17 0.41 10.67
CA THR A 45 3.82 1.73 10.75
C THR A 45 4.53 2.01 9.44
N GLY A 46 4.11 3.07 8.74
CA GLY A 46 4.76 3.52 7.52
C GLY A 46 6.14 4.12 7.80
N PRO A 47 7.19 3.61 7.15
CA PRO A 47 8.56 4.04 7.44
C PRO A 47 8.83 5.49 7.06
N SER A 48 8.13 6.04 6.07
CA SER A 48 8.33 7.40 5.59
C SER A 48 7.46 8.43 6.30
N SER A 49 6.21 8.09 6.60
CA SER A 49 5.26 8.97 7.29
C SER A 49 5.38 8.91 8.81
N GLY A 50 5.85 7.79 9.36
CA GLY A 50 5.81 7.48 10.79
C GLY A 50 4.41 7.21 11.32
N ILE A 51 3.39 7.11 10.45
CA ILE A 51 2.00 6.87 10.83
C ILE A 51 1.82 5.40 11.15
N THR A 52 1.21 5.10 12.30
CA THR A 52 0.78 3.75 12.70
C THR A 52 -0.74 3.70 12.65
N GLN A 53 -1.29 2.95 11.69
CA GLN A 53 -2.75 2.84 11.51
C GLN A 53 -3.13 1.42 11.06
N PRO A 54 -4.40 1.02 11.22
CA PRO A 54 -4.92 -0.19 10.61
C PRO A 54 -4.87 -0.09 9.09
N VAL A 55 -4.56 -1.21 8.44
CA VAL A 55 -4.67 -1.38 6.99
C VAL A 55 -5.38 -2.70 6.74
N ASP A 56 -6.53 -2.63 6.08
CA ASP A 56 -7.34 -3.78 5.74
C ASP A 56 -7.25 -4.08 4.25
N VAL A 57 -7.18 -5.36 3.91
CA VAL A 57 -7.04 -5.80 2.53
C VAL A 57 -8.08 -6.87 2.21
N ILE A 58 -8.79 -6.69 1.10
CA ILE A 58 -9.66 -7.70 0.51
C ILE A 58 -8.97 -8.26 -0.73
N THR A 59 -8.80 -9.56 -0.76
CA THR A 59 -8.37 -10.30 -1.96
C THR A 59 -9.57 -11.00 -2.60
N PRO A 60 -9.62 -11.14 -3.94
CA PRO A 60 -10.73 -11.86 -4.57
C PRO A 60 -10.70 -13.34 -4.18
N THR A 61 -11.88 -13.97 -4.18
CA THR A 61 -12.01 -15.39 -3.87
C THR A 61 -11.06 -16.24 -4.73
N GLY A 62 -10.26 -17.07 -4.08
CA GLY A 62 -9.27 -17.92 -4.73
C GLY A 62 -7.95 -17.22 -5.07
N TYR A 63 -7.70 -16.03 -4.52
CA TYR A 63 -6.40 -15.37 -4.62
C TYR A 63 -5.27 -16.27 -4.09
N SER A 64 -4.14 -16.24 -4.79
CA SER A 64 -2.88 -16.79 -4.30
C SER A 64 -1.73 -15.97 -4.87
N SER A 65 -0.74 -15.65 -4.04
CA SER A 65 0.47 -14.94 -4.48
C SER A 65 1.29 -15.71 -5.52
N THR A 66 0.97 -16.99 -5.74
CA THR A 66 1.72 -17.90 -6.64
C THR A 66 0.85 -18.46 -7.78
N ASP A 67 -0.36 -17.92 -8.02
CA ASP A 67 -1.27 -18.43 -9.06
C ASP A 67 -0.90 -17.99 -10.49
N GLY A 68 0.17 -17.21 -10.63
CA GLY A 68 0.68 -16.72 -11.92
C GLY A 68 -0.14 -15.58 -12.54
N LYS A 69 -1.14 -15.09 -11.83
CA LYS A 69 -1.91 -13.91 -12.27
C LYS A 69 -1.24 -12.63 -11.79
N THR A 70 -1.55 -11.54 -12.49
CA THR A 70 -1.21 -10.18 -12.05
C THR A 70 -2.48 -9.48 -11.58
N TYR A 71 -2.42 -8.85 -10.43
CA TYR A 71 -3.56 -8.18 -9.82
C TYR A 71 -3.40 -6.67 -9.86
N GLY A 72 -4.48 -5.98 -10.22
CA GLY A 72 -4.60 -4.54 -9.99
C GLY A 72 -4.74 -4.23 -8.49
N VAL A 73 -4.65 -2.96 -8.14
CA VAL A 73 -4.87 -2.49 -6.77
C VAL A 73 -5.90 -1.36 -6.77
N ILE A 74 -6.88 -1.46 -5.89
CA ILE A 74 -7.86 -0.42 -5.62
C ILE A 74 -7.62 0.06 -4.20
N GLU A 75 -7.08 1.24 -4.05
CA GLU A 75 -6.95 1.88 -2.74
C GLU A 75 -8.21 2.67 -2.44
N LEU A 76 -8.92 2.27 -1.36
CA LEU A 76 -10.24 2.79 -1.03
C LEU A 76 -10.20 3.51 0.32
N LEU A 77 -10.40 4.83 0.31
CA LEU A 77 -10.26 5.71 1.44
C LEU A 77 -11.59 6.00 2.13
N HIS A 78 -11.65 5.72 3.45
CA HIS A 78 -12.84 5.97 4.26
C HIS A 78 -13.06 7.46 4.56
N GLY A 79 -14.27 7.82 4.99
CA GLY A 79 -14.60 9.16 5.46
C GLY A 79 -14.30 9.37 6.94
N TYR A 80 -14.64 10.56 7.43
CA TYR A 80 -14.58 10.89 8.85
C TYR A 80 -15.99 11.19 9.40
N PRO A 81 -16.36 10.63 10.56
CA PRO A 81 -15.67 9.55 11.27
C PRO A 81 -15.81 8.23 10.52
N GLY A 82 -14.82 7.34 10.65
CA GLY A 82 -14.86 6.03 10.00
C GLY A 82 -13.52 5.29 10.11
N GLY A 83 -13.47 4.12 9.51
CA GLY A 83 -12.29 3.27 9.48
C GLY A 83 -12.27 2.37 8.25
N PRO A 84 -11.17 1.65 8.00
CA PRO A 84 -11.02 0.77 6.84
C PRO A 84 -12.05 -0.36 6.83
N ASP A 85 -12.31 -1.02 7.96
CA ASP A 85 -13.32 -2.05 8.11
C ASP A 85 -14.72 -1.54 7.73
N GLY A 86 -15.07 -0.34 8.19
CA GLY A 86 -16.37 0.28 7.94
C GLY A 86 -16.65 0.54 6.47
N ILE A 87 -15.66 0.98 5.69
CA ILE A 87 -15.87 1.21 4.25
C ILE A 87 -15.88 -0.11 3.49
N LEU A 88 -15.03 -1.07 3.83
CA LEU A 88 -14.95 -2.34 3.12
C LEU A 88 -16.19 -3.22 3.36
N GLN A 89 -16.60 -3.38 4.62
CA GLN A 89 -17.78 -4.17 4.99
C GLN A 89 -19.07 -3.43 4.66
N GLY A 90 -19.15 -2.12 4.95
CA GLY A 90 -20.35 -1.31 4.72
C GLY A 90 -20.75 -1.24 3.26
N LEU A 91 -19.81 -1.35 2.33
CA LEU A 91 -20.06 -1.40 0.90
C LEU A 91 -20.12 -2.84 0.34
N GLY A 92 -19.89 -3.87 1.16
CA GLY A 92 -19.88 -5.27 0.72
C GLY A 92 -18.82 -5.56 -0.34
N ILE A 93 -17.64 -4.95 -0.19
CA ILE A 93 -16.58 -4.92 -1.21
C ILE A 93 -16.17 -6.32 -1.67
N GLN A 94 -16.09 -7.33 -0.78
CA GLN A 94 -15.74 -8.69 -1.18
C GLN A 94 -16.69 -9.23 -2.27
N ALA A 95 -17.99 -9.11 -2.06
CA ALA A 95 -18.99 -9.63 -2.99
C ALA A 95 -19.00 -8.85 -4.32
N GLU A 96 -18.87 -7.53 -4.26
CA GLU A 96 -18.86 -6.68 -5.45
C GLU A 96 -17.57 -6.84 -6.26
N LEU A 97 -16.42 -7.02 -5.61
CA LEU A 97 -15.14 -7.32 -6.26
C LEU A 97 -15.22 -8.63 -7.03
N ASP A 98 -15.62 -9.71 -6.35
CA ASP A 98 -15.75 -11.04 -6.98
C ASP A 98 -16.73 -11.04 -8.16
N LYS A 99 -17.86 -10.37 -8.02
CA LYS A 99 -18.86 -10.22 -9.06
C LYS A 99 -18.33 -9.43 -10.27
N ALA A 100 -17.62 -8.32 -10.03
CA ALA A 100 -17.07 -7.49 -11.09
C ALA A 100 -15.98 -8.23 -11.89
N ILE A 101 -15.11 -8.97 -11.18
CA ILE A 101 -14.07 -9.81 -11.80
C ILE A 101 -14.71 -10.97 -12.59
N ALA A 102 -15.68 -11.69 -12.00
CA ALA A 102 -16.36 -12.79 -12.66
C ALA A 102 -17.14 -12.35 -13.91
N ALA A 103 -17.68 -11.14 -13.91
CA ALA A 103 -18.37 -10.54 -15.05
C ALA A 103 -17.42 -9.95 -16.12
N GLY A 104 -16.10 -9.94 -15.86
CA GLY A 104 -15.11 -9.34 -16.75
C GLY A 104 -15.21 -7.80 -16.83
N ILE A 105 -15.85 -7.15 -15.86
CA ILE A 105 -15.98 -5.68 -15.80
C ILE A 105 -14.62 -5.07 -15.42
N ILE A 106 -13.89 -5.73 -14.50
CA ILE A 106 -12.54 -5.36 -14.13
C ILE A 106 -11.61 -6.58 -14.23
N PRO A 107 -10.31 -6.40 -14.45
CA PRO A 107 -9.33 -7.46 -14.29
C PRO A 107 -9.24 -7.89 -12.82
N PRO A 108 -8.58 -9.03 -12.52
CA PRO A 108 -8.27 -9.39 -11.14
C PRO A 108 -7.61 -8.25 -10.37
N ALA A 109 -8.12 -7.95 -9.18
CA ALA A 109 -7.62 -6.85 -8.35
C ALA A 109 -7.74 -7.20 -6.87
N ILE A 110 -6.93 -6.56 -6.03
CA ILE A 110 -7.09 -6.49 -4.58
C ILE A 110 -7.60 -5.10 -4.19
N VAL A 111 -8.26 -5.02 -3.05
CA VAL A 111 -8.70 -3.74 -2.48
C VAL A 111 -7.96 -3.52 -1.17
N VAL A 112 -7.35 -2.36 -1.00
CA VAL A 112 -6.69 -1.95 0.24
C VAL A 112 -7.38 -0.71 0.81
N ALA A 113 -7.61 -0.70 2.11
CA ALA A 113 -8.16 0.45 2.82
C ALA A 113 -7.25 0.79 4.00
N PRO A 114 -6.49 1.88 3.94
CA PRO A 114 -5.71 2.36 5.07
C PRO A 114 -6.54 3.23 6.01
N GLY A 115 -6.22 3.21 7.30
CA GLY A 115 -6.74 4.15 8.28
C GLY A 115 -6.21 5.57 8.05
N LEU A 116 -7.10 6.56 8.09
CA LEU A 116 -6.77 7.98 7.86
C LEU A 116 -6.86 8.84 9.13
N ASN A 117 -7.53 8.35 10.16
CA ASN A 117 -7.84 9.11 11.37
C ASN A 117 -6.74 8.93 12.42
N VAL A 118 -5.60 9.59 12.20
CA VAL A 118 -4.49 9.58 13.16
C VAL A 118 -4.93 10.33 14.41
N ASP A 119 -4.69 9.74 15.60
CA ASP A 119 -5.13 10.27 16.89
C ASP A 119 -6.66 10.54 16.97
N GLU A 120 -7.45 9.73 16.26
CA GLU A 120 -8.91 9.83 16.18
C GLU A 120 -9.41 11.18 15.60
N GLU A 121 -8.55 11.90 14.89
CA GLU A 121 -8.88 13.19 14.27
C GLU A 121 -8.93 13.08 12.74
N ALA A 122 -9.71 13.97 12.12
CA ALA A 122 -9.66 14.19 10.68
C ALA A 122 -8.46 15.10 10.36
N HIS A 123 -7.54 14.58 9.56
CA HIS A 123 -6.43 15.36 9.05
C HIS A 123 -6.64 15.70 7.57
N ASP A 124 -6.08 16.86 7.14
CA ASP A 124 -5.95 17.15 5.72
C ASP A 124 -5.04 16.10 5.07
N CYS A 125 -5.36 15.69 3.84
CA CYS A 125 -4.54 14.77 3.07
C CYS A 125 -3.29 15.49 2.53
N ALA A 126 -2.42 15.93 3.44
CA ALA A 126 -1.22 16.72 3.16
C ALA A 126 -0.17 16.47 4.24
N ASP A 127 1.08 16.69 3.88
CA ASP A 127 2.21 16.69 4.82
C ASP A 127 2.44 18.13 5.28
N ILE A 128 2.02 18.42 6.49
CA ILE A 128 2.12 19.74 7.11
C ILE A 128 3.06 19.61 8.32
N GLU A 129 4.02 20.51 8.44
CA GLU A 129 4.96 20.50 9.57
C GLU A 129 4.22 20.52 10.91
N GLY A 130 4.58 19.58 11.79
CA GLY A 130 3.96 19.40 13.09
C GLY A 130 2.62 18.67 13.08
N ARG A 131 2.20 18.11 11.94
CA ARG A 131 1.01 17.26 11.79
C ARG A 131 1.39 15.89 11.20
N PRO A 132 0.51 14.88 11.33
CA PRO A 132 0.72 13.60 10.65
C PRO A 132 0.88 13.76 9.14
N ALA A 133 1.85 13.06 8.56
CA ALA A 133 2.16 13.10 7.13
C ALA A 133 1.22 12.17 6.33
N VAL A 134 -0.08 12.52 6.31
CA VAL A 134 -1.14 11.66 5.74
C VAL A 134 -0.99 11.50 4.23
N TYR A 135 -0.49 12.52 3.53
CA TYR A 135 -0.23 12.37 2.09
C TYR A 135 0.86 11.33 1.81
N THR A 136 2.00 11.37 2.54
CA THR A 136 3.06 10.35 2.41
C THR A 136 2.54 8.96 2.79
N TRP A 137 1.72 8.84 3.83
CA TRP A 137 1.10 7.58 4.22
C TRP A 137 0.31 6.95 3.07
N VAL A 138 -0.63 7.71 2.49
CA VAL A 138 -1.51 7.23 1.41
C VAL A 138 -0.77 7.06 0.09
N SER A 139 0.09 8.01 -0.29
CA SER A 139 0.68 8.03 -1.63
C SER A 139 1.98 7.22 -1.78
N HIS A 140 2.61 6.87 -0.67
CA HIS A 140 3.92 6.20 -0.69
C HIS A 140 3.96 4.96 0.20
N ASP A 141 3.75 5.10 1.53
CA ASP A 141 3.95 3.98 2.45
C ASP A 141 2.99 2.81 2.17
N VAL A 142 1.69 3.09 2.03
CA VAL A 142 0.69 2.05 1.75
C VAL A 142 0.93 1.37 0.40
N PRO A 143 1.15 2.09 -0.73
CA PRO A 143 1.50 1.45 -1.98
C PRO A 143 2.76 0.57 -1.93
N GLU A 144 3.83 1.02 -1.26
CA GLU A 144 5.06 0.22 -1.14
C GLU A 144 4.85 -1.03 -0.29
N MET A 145 4.13 -0.91 0.84
CA MET A 145 3.76 -2.05 1.67
C MET A 145 2.94 -3.08 0.88
N ILE A 146 1.96 -2.63 0.08
CA ILE A 146 1.16 -3.53 -0.75
C ILE A 146 2.00 -4.23 -1.81
N ARG A 147 2.87 -3.52 -2.52
CA ARG A 147 3.78 -4.14 -3.51
C ARG A 147 4.70 -5.17 -2.89
N HIS A 148 5.16 -4.92 -1.67
CA HIS A 148 6.05 -5.82 -0.95
C HIS A 148 5.34 -7.10 -0.49
N ASN A 149 4.18 -6.97 0.16
CA ASN A 149 3.48 -8.11 0.76
C ASN A 149 2.58 -8.88 -0.23
N PHE A 150 2.23 -8.26 -1.37
CA PHE A 150 1.45 -8.87 -2.46
C PHE A 150 2.25 -8.81 -3.77
N PRO A 151 3.30 -9.65 -3.92
CA PRO A 151 4.31 -9.50 -4.98
C PRO A 151 3.78 -9.74 -6.40
N ASN A 152 2.56 -10.25 -6.55
CA ASN A 152 1.88 -10.41 -7.84
C ASN A 152 0.94 -9.23 -8.18
N THR A 153 1.02 -8.11 -7.47
CA THR A 153 0.39 -6.87 -7.89
C THR A 153 1.15 -6.21 -9.03
N THR A 154 0.41 -5.50 -9.89
CA THR A 154 1.03 -4.82 -11.04
C THR A 154 1.88 -3.63 -10.62
N SER A 155 3.00 -3.41 -11.29
CA SER A 155 3.79 -2.18 -11.19
C SER A 155 3.30 -1.08 -12.15
N ASN A 156 2.38 -1.41 -13.09
CA ASN A 156 1.85 -0.44 -14.02
C ASN A 156 0.79 0.43 -13.34
N ARG A 157 0.95 1.75 -13.43
CA ARG A 157 -0.01 2.73 -12.89
C ARG A 157 -1.46 2.51 -13.37
N ASP A 158 -1.64 2.03 -14.60
CA ASP A 158 -2.98 1.79 -15.16
C ASP A 158 -3.75 0.66 -14.45
N GLY A 159 -3.07 -0.12 -13.62
CA GLY A 159 -3.67 -1.12 -12.74
C GLY A 159 -3.81 -0.66 -11.29
N TRP A 160 -3.48 0.61 -10.98
CA TRP A 160 -3.67 1.22 -9.67
C TRP A 160 -4.74 2.29 -9.72
N MET A 161 -5.76 2.12 -8.90
CA MET A 161 -6.86 3.06 -8.74
C MET A 161 -6.92 3.52 -7.29
N ILE A 162 -7.21 4.81 -7.08
CA ILE A 162 -7.52 5.35 -5.76
C ILE A 162 -8.90 5.98 -5.78
N GLY A 163 -9.68 5.70 -4.76
CA GLY A 163 -11.03 6.24 -4.61
C GLY A 163 -11.38 6.41 -3.14
N GLY A 164 -12.55 6.94 -2.85
CA GLY A 164 -12.95 7.12 -1.46
C GLY A 164 -14.32 7.72 -1.27
N PHE A 165 -14.69 7.88 0.01
CA PHE A 165 -15.95 8.46 0.42
C PHE A 165 -15.71 9.68 1.32
N SER A 166 -16.47 10.78 1.12
CA SER A 166 -16.41 12.00 1.94
C SER A 166 -14.98 12.57 2.05
N ALA A 167 -14.39 12.65 3.24
CA ALA A 167 -13.01 13.09 3.44
C ALA A 167 -12.02 12.20 2.67
N GLY A 168 -12.25 10.90 2.59
CA GLY A 168 -11.45 9.98 1.76
C GLY A 168 -11.55 10.29 0.27
N ALA A 169 -12.71 10.71 -0.24
CA ALA A 169 -12.85 11.11 -1.64
C ALA A 169 -12.02 12.38 -1.96
N TYR A 170 -12.00 13.34 -1.05
CA TYR A 170 -11.13 14.52 -1.15
C TYR A 170 -9.66 14.10 -1.20
N CYS A 171 -9.25 13.21 -0.26
CA CYS A 171 -7.89 12.69 -0.20
C CYS A 171 -7.52 11.94 -1.48
N ALA A 172 -8.40 11.08 -1.99
CA ALA A 172 -8.17 10.29 -3.21
C ALA A 172 -7.93 11.19 -4.43
N ILE A 173 -8.79 12.19 -4.65
CA ILE A 173 -8.63 13.15 -5.76
C ILE A 173 -7.32 13.91 -5.63
N TRP A 174 -7.02 14.40 -4.44
CA TRP A 174 -5.79 15.15 -4.17
C TRP A 174 -4.54 14.31 -4.42
N THR A 175 -4.55 13.06 -3.95
CA THR A 175 -3.45 12.11 -4.13
C THR A 175 -3.27 11.74 -5.60
N ALA A 176 -4.32 11.37 -6.31
CA ALA A 176 -4.25 11.01 -7.73
C ALA A 176 -3.67 12.13 -8.61
N LEU A 177 -4.03 13.38 -8.31
CA LEU A 177 -3.52 14.54 -9.06
C LEU A 177 -2.04 14.82 -8.79
N ARG A 178 -1.54 14.49 -7.60
CA ARG A 178 -0.15 14.74 -7.18
C ARG A 178 0.79 13.58 -7.41
N THR A 179 0.25 12.36 -7.54
CA THR A 179 1.02 11.13 -7.74
C THR A 179 0.54 10.37 -9.00
N PRO A 180 0.53 11.04 -10.17
CA PRO A 180 0.05 10.44 -11.41
C PRO A 180 0.91 9.29 -11.92
N GLU A 181 2.11 9.12 -11.38
CA GLU A 181 3.00 7.99 -11.65
C GLU A 181 2.55 6.70 -10.95
N THR A 182 1.79 6.81 -9.86
CA THR A 182 1.29 5.66 -9.09
C THR A 182 -0.12 5.26 -9.53
N TYR A 183 -1.02 6.24 -9.67
CA TYR A 183 -2.43 5.97 -9.95
C TYR A 183 -2.80 6.33 -11.39
N GLY A 184 -3.44 5.37 -12.08
CA GLY A 184 -3.98 5.52 -13.43
C GLY A 184 -5.43 6.01 -13.43
N ALA A 185 -6.14 5.79 -12.31
CA ALA A 185 -7.52 6.20 -12.10
C ALA A 185 -7.80 6.50 -10.63
#